data_af1167e313397becd90ac4983f972697
#
_entry.id   af1167e313397becd90ac4983f972697
#
_cell.length_a   1.000
_cell.length_b   1.000
_cell.length_c   1.000
_cell.angle_alpha   90.00
_cell.angle_beta   90.00
_cell.angle_gamma   90.00
#
_symmetry.space_group_name_H-M   'P 1'
#
loop_
_entity.id
_entity.type
_entity.pdbx_description
1 polymer ?
#
loop_
_entity_poly.entity_id
_entity_poly.type
_entity_poly.pdbx_seq_one_letter_code
_entity_poly.pdbx_strand_id
1 'polypeptide(L)'
;VNKSAQIGLLLATVIGLAVAAATVGSVGLSQVTTAMATIGWLGMASFVLWSGGVLGLLGMAWVSVAPGEPVTHAARFVWARTTREAATDILPFSQLGGLVVGARTLAAFGVPQPVIYASMIADLTTEMAAQLLFTLGGVAVLLMVLTDQSVQNGLVPLALGGVAAMVALMALFVFAQKPVLALAGKLGARILPGSVAMTDAIREQLDLIYREPKRVIAAFLFNLAAWLASAAGAWIALRFMGVGTPLWAVLMIEALIFTLRSVAFAIPGAIGVQEAAYVLIGPLVGMPPATALALSLLKRARDVIIAVPALLAWQVGEARRVVA
;
A
#
# COMPACT_ATOMS: atom_id res chain seq x y z
N VAL A 1 1.65 19.74 15.60
CA VAL A 1 2.73 18.93 15.01
C VAL A 1 4.05 19.55 15.39
N ASN A 2 5.01 18.77 15.94
CA ASN A 2 6.30 19.26 16.38
C ASN A 2 7.11 19.80 15.18
N LYS A 3 7.73 20.98 15.32
CA LYS A 3 8.51 21.62 14.24
C LYS A 3 9.59 20.70 13.65
N SER A 4 10.21 19.85 14.47
CA SER A 4 11.19 18.87 14.03
C SER A 4 10.58 17.79 13.12
N ALA A 5 9.36 17.34 13.37
CA ALA A 5 8.65 16.40 12.51
C ALA A 5 8.26 17.02 11.15
N GLN A 6 7.86 18.30 11.14
CA GLN A 6 7.58 19.04 9.90
C GLN A 6 8.84 19.21 9.05
N ILE A 7 9.97 19.57 9.68
CA ILE A 7 11.25 19.70 8.99
C ILE A 7 11.70 18.34 8.44
N GLY A 8 11.61 17.27 9.22
CA GLY A 8 11.94 15.92 8.76
C GLY A 8 11.13 15.47 7.55
N LEU A 9 9.80 15.72 7.55
CA LEU A 9 8.93 15.43 6.42
C LEU A 9 9.29 16.26 5.19
N LEU A 10 9.57 17.53 5.37
CA LEU A 10 9.94 18.45 4.28
C LEU A 10 11.28 18.03 3.65
N LEU A 11 12.26 17.66 4.46
CA LEU A 11 13.54 17.13 3.99
C LEU A 11 13.36 15.81 3.23
N ALA A 12 12.58 14.86 3.76
CA ALA A 12 12.30 13.60 3.09
C ALA A 12 11.61 13.81 1.73
N THR A 13 10.66 14.76 1.66
CA THR A 13 9.97 15.11 0.41
C THR A 13 10.95 15.75 -0.60
N VAL A 14 11.79 16.68 -0.16
CA VAL A 14 12.80 17.34 -1.04
C VAL A 14 13.80 16.32 -1.57
N ILE A 15 14.32 15.43 -0.71
CA ILE A 15 15.23 14.36 -1.13
C ILE A 15 14.53 13.44 -2.14
N GLY A 16 13.30 13.01 -1.87
CA GLY A 16 12.53 12.17 -2.78
C GLY A 16 12.31 12.81 -4.15
N LEU A 17 11.94 14.09 -4.19
CA LEU A 17 11.78 14.85 -5.44
C LEU A 17 13.10 15.00 -6.20
N ALA A 18 14.21 15.23 -5.48
CA ALA A 18 15.54 15.33 -6.09
C ALA A 18 15.96 14.00 -6.73
N VAL A 19 15.73 12.87 -6.05
CA VAL A 19 15.99 11.51 -6.60
C VAL A 19 15.10 11.26 -7.82
N ALA A 20 13.80 11.59 -7.77
CA ALA A 20 12.90 11.46 -8.91
C ALA A 20 13.37 12.27 -10.12
N ALA A 21 13.72 13.54 -9.91
CA ALA A 21 14.22 14.43 -10.97
C ALA A 21 15.54 13.91 -11.56
N ALA A 22 16.47 13.47 -10.73
CA ALA A 22 17.74 12.88 -11.19
C ALA A 22 17.50 11.59 -12.01
N THR A 23 16.56 10.74 -11.58
CA THR A 23 16.21 9.50 -12.29
C THR A 23 15.59 9.80 -13.66
N VAL A 24 14.65 10.75 -13.74
CA VAL A 24 14.05 11.18 -15.01
C VAL A 24 15.13 11.80 -15.92
N GLY A 25 16.01 12.63 -15.36
CA GLY A 25 17.11 13.25 -16.10
C GLY A 25 18.11 12.24 -16.66
N SER A 26 18.44 11.19 -15.93
CA SER A 26 19.38 10.14 -16.36
C SER A 26 18.84 9.27 -17.50
N VAL A 27 17.52 9.07 -17.57
CA VAL A 27 16.88 8.28 -18.64
C VAL A 27 16.52 9.12 -19.85
N GLY A 28 16.22 10.41 -19.66
CA GLY A 28 15.79 11.34 -20.70
C GLY A 28 14.26 11.50 -20.77
N LEU A 29 13.80 12.72 -20.54
CA LEU A 29 12.38 13.05 -20.45
C LEU A 29 11.60 12.69 -21.72
N SER A 30 12.16 12.91 -22.90
CA SER A 30 11.51 12.57 -24.18
C SER A 30 11.28 11.06 -24.35
N GLN A 31 12.23 10.23 -23.93
CA GLN A 31 12.10 8.78 -24.00
C GLN A 31 11.00 8.28 -23.03
N VAL A 32 10.93 8.85 -21.84
CA VAL A 32 9.91 8.51 -20.84
C VAL A 32 8.52 8.91 -21.32
N THR A 33 8.34 10.14 -21.82
CA THR A 33 7.03 10.62 -22.28
C THR A 33 6.56 9.83 -23.52
N THR A 34 7.46 9.48 -24.44
CA THR A 34 7.13 8.61 -25.57
C THR A 34 6.68 7.24 -25.09
N ALA A 35 7.42 6.61 -24.17
CA ALA A 35 7.04 5.31 -23.61
C ALA A 35 5.69 5.37 -22.85
N MET A 36 5.40 6.45 -22.12
CA MET A 36 4.11 6.65 -21.48
C MET A 36 2.97 6.81 -22.48
N ALA A 37 3.20 7.53 -23.57
CA ALA A 37 2.18 7.75 -24.60
C ALA A 37 1.75 6.45 -25.31
N THR A 38 2.61 5.44 -25.35
CA THR A 38 2.30 4.15 -26.02
C THR A 38 1.16 3.37 -25.36
N ILE A 39 0.86 3.58 -24.06
CA ILE A 39 -0.24 2.90 -23.37
C ILE A 39 -1.61 3.24 -23.97
N GLY A 40 -1.74 4.46 -24.50
CA GLY A 40 -3.01 4.97 -25.03
C GLY A 40 -4.12 5.09 -23.98
N TRP A 41 -5.24 5.71 -24.38
CA TRP A 41 -6.38 5.92 -23.46
C TRP A 41 -7.05 4.61 -23.05
N LEU A 42 -7.15 3.62 -23.96
CA LEU A 42 -7.76 2.31 -23.67
C LEU A 42 -6.91 1.52 -22.65
N GLY A 43 -5.59 1.54 -22.81
CA GLY A 43 -4.68 0.87 -21.87
C GLY A 43 -4.73 1.53 -20.47
N MET A 44 -4.76 2.87 -20.40
CA MET A 44 -4.90 3.57 -19.13
C MET A 44 -6.25 3.30 -18.48
N ALA A 45 -7.36 3.34 -19.23
CA ALA A 45 -8.67 3.01 -18.71
C ALA A 45 -8.74 1.56 -18.20
N SER A 46 -8.19 0.60 -18.94
CA SER A 46 -8.10 -0.79 -18.50
C SER A 46 -7.28 -0.94 -17.22
N PHE A 47 -6.18 -0.22 -17.09
CA PHE A 47 -5.33 -0.23 -15.91
C PHE A 47 -6.04 0.36 -14.68
N VAL A 48 -6.78 1.46 -14.84
CA VAL A 48 -7.59 2.09 -13.78
C VAL A 48 -8.74 1.17 -13.37
N LEU A 49 -9.48 0.60 -14.31
CA LEU A 49 -10.57 -0.34 -14.02
C LEU A 49 -10.08 -1.59 -13.30
N TRP A 50 -8.96 -2.16 -13.76
CA TRP A 50 -8.32 -3.29 -13.07
C TRP A 50 -7.95 -2.95 -11.63
N SER A 51 -7.41 -1.74 -11.41
CA SER A 51 -7.06 -1.25 -10.06
C SER A 51 -8.29 -1.08 -9.17
N GLY A 52 -9.46 -0.74 -9.74
CA GLY A 52 -10.75 -0.78 -9.03
C GLY A 52 -11.08 -2.19 -8.51
N GLY A 53 -10.80 -3.24 -9.31
CA GLY A 53 -10.92 -4.63 -8.87
C GLY A 53 -9.96 -4.97 -7.71
N VAL A 54 -8.73 -4.47 -7.74
CA VAL A 54 -7.76 -4.61 -6.65
C VAL A 54 -8.29 -3.96 -5.35
N LEU A 55 -8.83 -2.75 -5.44
CA LEU A 55 -9.47 -2.09 -4.29
C LEU A 55 -10.68 -2.87 -3.78
N GLY A 56 -11.42 -3.53 -4.68
CA GLY A 56 -12.48 -4.48 -4.32
C GLY A 56 -11.96 -5.64 -3.46
N LEU A 57 -10.86 -6.28 -3.86
CA LEU A 57 -10.22 -7.36 -3.09
C LEU A 57 -9.76 -6.87 -1.71
N LEU A 58 -9.15 -5.69 -1.63
CA LEU A 58 -8.71 -5.09 -0.37
C LEU A 58 -9.89 -4.75 0.55
N GLY A 59 -11.02 -4.28 0.00
CA GLY A 59 -12.26 -4.07 0.76
C GLY A 59 -12.87 -5.38 1.27
N MET A 60 -12.81 -6.45 0.45
CA MET A 60 -13.22 -7.81 0.85
C MET A 60 -12.34 -8.37 1.97
N ALA A 61 -11.02 -8.12 1.93
CA ALA A 61 -10.11 -8.47 3.02
C ALA A 61 -10.56 -7.82 4.33
N TRP A 62 -10.81 -6.51 4.31
CA TRP A 62 -11.18 -5.75 5.50
C TRP A 62 -12.52 -6.19 6.08
N VAL A 63 -13.60 -6.34 5.27
CA VAL A 63 -14.90 -6.82 5.77
C VAL A 63 -14.82 -8.24 6.34
N SER A 64 -13.93 -9.07 5.82
CA SER A 64 -13.75 -10.45 6.31
C SER A 64 -13.34 -10.50 7.78
N VAL A 65 -12.59 -9.52 8.26
CA VAL A 65 -12.14 -9.40 9.66
C VAL A 65 -12.95 -8.40 10.48
N ALA A 66 -14.09 -7.92 9.99
CA ALA A 66 -14.96 -7.00 10.73
C ALA A 66 -16.06 -7.80 11.48
N PRO A 67 -16.00 -7.91 12.83
CA PRO A 67 -16.99 -8.65 13.61
C PRO A 67 -18.38 -8.02 13.48
N GLY A 68 -19.39 -8.86 13.29
CA GLY A 68 -20.79 -8.41 13.17
C GLY A 68 -21.16 -7.80 11.82
N GLU A 69 -20.18 -7.53 10.93
CA GLU A 69 -20.45 -6.99 9.61
C GLU A 69 -20.63 -8.14 8.59
N PRO A 70 -21.78 -8.20 7.90
CA PRO A 70 -22.02 -9.21 6.87
C PRO A 70 -21.29 -8.82 5.56
N VAL A 71 -20.96 -9.82 4.74
CA VAL A 71 -20.32 -9.62 3.43
C VAL A 71 -21.18 -8.74 2.49
N THR A 72 -22.47 -8.68 2.68
CA THR A 72 -23.37 -7.75 1.94
C THR A 72 -23.00 -6.28 2.14
N HIS A 73 -22.29 -5.94 3.21
CA HIS A 73 -21.76 -4.60 3.46
C HIS A 73 -20.40 -4.34 2.79
N ALA A 74 -19.87 -5.27 1.99
CA ALA A 74 -18.58 -5.15 1.33
C ALA A 74 -18.37 -3.81 0.59
N ALA A 75 -19.41 -3.29 -0.07
CA ALA A 75 -19.32 -2.01 -0.78
C ALA A 75 -18.90 -0.84 0.14
N ARG A 76 -19.31 -0.84 1.41
CA ARG A 76 -18.91 0.19 2.40
C ARG A 76 -17.42 0.05 2.73
N PHE A 77 -16.93 -1.17 2.87
CA PHE A 77 -15.52 -1.46 3.14
C PHE A 77 -14.64 -1.19 1.92
N VAL A 78 -15.11 -1.52 0.71
CA VAL A 78 -14.42 -1.13 -0.54
C VAL A 78 -14.29 0.38 -0.65
N TRP A 79 -15.36 1.13 -0.36
CA TRP A 79 -15.31 2.59 -0.35
C TRP A 79 -14.35 3.13 0.72
N ALA A 80 -14.41 2.59 1.95
CA ALA A 80 -13.52 2.98 3.02
C ALA A 80 -12.06 2.64 2.69
N ARG A 81 -11.79 1.51 2.03
CA ARG A 81 -10.47 1.15 1.56
C ARG A 81 -10.00 2.09 0.45
N THR A 82 -10.86 2.42 -0.51
CA THR A 82 -10.54 3.37 -1.59
C THR A 82 -10.16 4.73 -1.04
N THR A 83 -10.93 5.28 -0.08
CA THR A 83 -10.62 6.57 0.54
C THR A 83 -9.36 6.51 1.41
N ARG A 84 -9.10 5.38 2.08
CA ARG A 84 -7.87 5.13 2.85
C ARG A 84 -6.65 5.16 1.92
N GLU A 85 -6.66 4.39 0.83
CA GLU A 85 -5.56 4.36 -0.14
C GLU A 85 -5.37 5.73 -0.81
N ALA A 86 -6.45 6.37 -1.24
CA ALA A 86 -6.41 7.70 -1.82
C ALA A 86 -5.74 8.73 -0.89
N ALA A 87 -6.07 8.70 0.40
CA ALA A 87 -5.45 9.57 1.39
C ALA A 87 -3.97 9.20 1.63
N THR A 88 -3.65 7.90 1.62
CA THR A 88 -2.28 7.40 1.77
C THR A 88 -1.38 7.85 0.61
N ASP A 89 -1.89 7.87 -0.61
CA ASP A 89 -1.11 8.19 -1.80
C ASP A 89 -0.90 9.71 -1.99
N ILE A 90 -1.85 10.55 -1.55
CA ILE A 90 -1.84 12.00 -1.84
C ILE A 90 -1.46 12.85 -0.62
N LEU A 91 -1.91 12.50 0.60
CA LEU A 91 -1.74 13.37 1.75
C LEU A 91 -0.34 13.27 2.36
N PRO A 92 0.21 14.39 2.87
CA PRO A 92 1.40 14.34 3.72
C PRO A 92 1.07 13.56 5.01
N PHE A 93 2.04 12.80 5.54
CA PHE A 93 1.82 11.81 6.63
C PHE A 93 0.94 10.62 6.19
N SER A 94 1.09 10.24 4.95
CA SER A 94 0.28 9.34 4.13
C SER A 94 -0.35 8.17 4.88
N GLN A 95 0.42 7.34 5.59
CA GLN A 95 -0.09 6.15 6.27
C GLN A 95 -1.10 6.48 7.39
N LEU A 96 -0.76 7.42 8.27
CA LEU A 96 -1.65 7.81 9.38
C LEU A 96 -2.89 8.55 8.88
N GLY A 97 -2.73 9.44 7.88
CA GLY A 97 -3.84 10.14 7.26
C GLY A 97 -4.84 9.18 6.62
N GLY A 98 -4.35 8.18 5.90
CA GLY A 98 -5.18 7.13 5.30
C GLY A 98 -5.99 6.35 6.33
N LEU A 99 -5.35 5.91 7.44
CA LEU A 99 -6.05 5.20 8.52
C LEU A 99 -7.19 6.03 9.12
N VAL A 100 -6.97 7.32 9.36
CA VAL A 100 -7.99 8.23 9.90
C VAL A 100 -9.14 8.40 8.90
N VAL A 101 -8.86 8.63 7.62
CA VAL A 101 -9.89 8.78 6.57
C VAL A 101 -10.70 7.50 6.42
N GLY A 102 -10.06 6.34 6.35
CA GLY A 102 -10.75 5.04 6.28
C GLY A 102 -11.65 4.78 7.49
N ALA A 103 -11.16 5.05 8.71
CA ALA A 103 -11.95 4.91 9.94
C ALA A 103 -13.17 5.84 9.94
N ARG A 104 -13.00 7.11 9.58
CA ARG A 104 -14.11 8.07 9.47
C ARG A 104 -15.12 7.65 8.42
N THR A 105 -14.66 7.09 7.31
CA THR A 105 -15.55 6.58 6.26
C THR A 105 -16.44 5.46 6.78
N LEU A 106 -15.91 4.47 7.50
CA LEU A 106 -16.73 3.41 8.08
C LEU A 106 -17.65 3.91 9.20
N ALA A 107 -17.14 4.79 10.06
CA ALA A 107 -17.98 5.42 11.11
C ALA A 107 -19.19 6.13 10.52
N ALA A 108 -19.03 6.71 9.37
CA ALA A 108 -20.07 7.36 8.61
C ALA A 108 -21.19 6.42 8.10
N PHE A 109 -20.90 5.14 7.98
CA PHE A 109 -21.89 4.08 7.69
C PHE A 109 -22.47 3.44 8.94
N GLY A 110 -22.17 3.98 10.13
CA GLY A 110 -22.69 3.48 11.41
C GLY A 110 -21.94 2.29 11.99
N VAL A 111 -20.77 1.92 11.44
CA VAL A 111 -19.95 0.84 12.01
C VAL A 111 -19.39 1.31 13.36
N PRO A 112 -19.51 0.50 14.46
CA PRO A 112 -19.02 0.89 15.77
C PRO A 112 -17.50 1.11 15.80
N GLN A 113 -17.04 2.16 16.48
CA GLN A 113 -15.61 2.49 16.53
C GLN A 113 -14.70 1.35 17.01
N PRO A 114 -15.04 0.55 18.04
CA PRO A 114 -14.21 -0.60 18.41
C PRO A 114 -14.05 -1.62 17.31
N VAL A 115 -15.12 -1.89 16.52
CA VAL A 115 -15.09 -2.79 15.37
C VAL A 115 -14.20 -2.22 14.27
N ILE A 116 -14.31 -0.92 13.98
CA ILE A 116 -13.49 -0.25 12.95
C ILE A 116 -12.00 -0.41 13.28
N TYR A 117 -11.58 -0.03 14.49
CA TYR A 117 -10.17 -0.06 14.85
C TYR A 117 -9.63 -1.49 14.98
N ALA A 118 -10.39 -2.41 15.57
CA ALA A 118 -9.98 -3.80 15.68
C ALA A 118 -9.85 -4.47 14.31
N SER A 119 -10.85 -4.31 13.44
CA SER A 119 -10.80 -4.86 12.07
C SER A 119 -9.69 -4.22 11.23
N MET A 120 -9.41 -2.93 11.41
CA MET A 120 -8.31 -2.25 10.73
C MET A 120 -6.94 -2.81 11.16
N ILE A 121 -6.73 -3.07 12.45
CA ILE A 121 -5.51 -3.70 12.97
C ILE A 121 -5.35 -5.11 12.40
N ALA A 122 -6.43 -5.91 12.37
CA ALA A 122 -6.41 -7.26 11.82
C ALA A 122 -6.17 -7.27 10.30
N ASP A 123 -6.80 -6.32 9.55
CA ASP A 123 -6.58 -6.15 8.12
C ASP A 123 -5.12 -5.80 7.82
N LEU A 124 -4.55 -4.83 8.54
CA LEU A 124 -3.12 -4.49 8.42
C LEU A 124 -2.20 -5.70 8.70
N THR A 125 -2.55 -6.50 9.71
CA THR A 125 -1.77 -7.71 10.05
C THR A 125 -1.78 -8.70 8.89
N THR A 126 -2.95 -8.99 8.32
CA THR A 126 -3.09 -9.93 7.20
C THR A 126 -2.51 -9.37 5.91
N GLU A 127 -2.58 -8.05 5.69
CA GLU A 127 -1.95 -7.35 4.57
C GLU A 127 -0.42 -7.46 4.64
N MET A 128 0.18 -7.21 5.81
CA MET A 128 1.63 -7.36 6.01
C MET A 128 2.09 -8.81 5.83
N ALA A 129 1.32 -9.79 6.30
CA ALA A 129 1.62 -11.21 6.10
C ALA A 129 1.55 -11.59 4.60
N ALA A 130 0.54 -11.12 3.88
CA ALA A 130 0.39 -11.34 2.45
C ALA A 130 1.52 -10.68 1.65
N GLN A 131 1.89 -9.45 2.01
CA GLN A 131 3.01 -8.73 1.41
C GLN A 131 4.33 -9.46 1.64
N LEU A 132 4.56 -9.98 2.85
CA LEU A 132 5.77 -10.75 3.16
C LEU A 132 5.86 -12.01 2.29
N LEU A 133 4.76 -12.77 2.15
CA LEU A 133 4.74 -13.95 1.29
C LEU A 133 4.99 -13.58 -0.19
N PHE A 134 4.37 -12.51 -0.67
CA PHE A 134 4.58 -11.99 -2.02
C PHE A 134 6.04 -11.59 -2.27
N THR A 135 6.65 -10.89 -1.29
CA THR A 135 8.08 -10.50 -1.35
C THR A 135 8.99 -11.72 -1.35
N LEU A 136 8.74 -12.72 -0.49
CA LEU A 136 9.52 -13.96 -0.47
C LEU A 136 9.47 -14.68 -1.83
N GLY A 137 8.29 -14.72 -2.47
CA GLY A 137 8.14 -15.23 -3.83
C GLY A 137 8.98 -14.47 -4.85
N GLY A 138 8.97 -13.13 -4.81
CA GLY A 138 9.79 -12.29 -5.68
C GLY A 138 11.29 -12.49 -5.47
N VAL A 139 11.74 -12.58 -4.24
CA VAL A 139 13.15 -12.86 -3.90
C VAL A 139 13.57 -14.26 -4.37
N ALA A 140 12.71 -15.25 -4.19
CA ALA A 140 12.99 -16.60 -4.67
C ALA A 140 13.18 -16.63 -6.21
N VAL A 141 12.31 -15.95 -6.96
CA VAL A 141 12.45 -15.81 -8.41
C VAL A 141 13.73 -15.05 -8.77
N LEU A 142 14.04 -13.95 -8.07
CA LEU A 142 15.28 -13.21 -8.27
C LEU A 142 16.50 -14.10 -8.15
N LEU A 143 16.58 -14.92 -7.10
CA LEU A 143 17.69 -15.85 -6.87
C LEU A 143 17.83 -16.91 -7.97
N MET A 144 16.71 -17.34 -8.56
CA MET A 144 16.71 -18.31 -9.68
C MET A 144 17.19 -17.70 -11.01
N VAL A 145 16.95 -16.40 -11.21
CA VAL A 145 17.24 -15.71 -12.48
C VAL A 145 18.63 -15.11 -12.50
N LEU A 146 19.16 -14.69 -11.33
CA LEU A 146 20.49 -14.09 -11.24
C LEU A 146 21.57 -15.15 -11.42
N THR A 147 22.25 -15.10 -12.56
CA THR A 147 23.42 -15.95 -12.87
C THR A 147 24.75 -15.21 -12.68
N ASP A 148 24.73 -13.88 -12.70
CA ASP A 148 25.92 -13.06 -12.54
C ASP A 148 26.27 -12.86 -11.06
N GLN A 149 27.46 -13.34 -10.66
CA GLN A 149 27.94 -13.32 -9.29
C GLN A 149 28.13 -11.89 -8.74
N SER A 150 28.50 -10.94 -9.60
CA SER A 150 28.69 -9.54 -9.20
C SER A 150 27.36 -8.87 -8.81
N VAL A 151 26.31 -9.15 -9.57
CA VAL A 151 24.96 -8.67 -9.30
C VAL A 151 24.36 -9.39 -8.08
N GLN A 152 24.60 -10.69 -7.94
CA GLN A 152 24.20 -11.45 -6.74
C GLN A 152 24.79 -10.85 -5.46
N ASN A 153 26.09 -10.54 -5.47
CA ASN A 153 26.78 -10.00 -4.29
C ASN A 153 26.24 -8.63 -3.84
N GLY A 154 25.63 -7.86 -4.74
CA GLY A 154 24.99 -6.57 -4.42
C GLY A 154 23.52 -6.66 -4.05
N LEU A 155 22.72 -7.32 -4.87
CA LEU A 155 21.25 -7.32 -4.74
C LEU A 155 20.73 -8.34 -3.71
N VAL A 156 21.38 -9.50 -3.57
CA VAL A 156 20.90 -10.54 -2.65
C VAL A 156 20.96 -10.08 -1.19
N PRO A 157 22.06 -9.52 -0.68
CA PRO A 157 22.08 -8.99 0.69
C PRO A 157 21.06 -7.89 0.92
N LEU A 158 20.84 -7.01 -0.06
CA LEU A 158 19.83 -5.95 0.02
C LEU A 158 18.40 -6.53 0.10
N ALA A 159 18.08 -7.52 -0.75
CA ALA A 159 16.79 -8.19 -0.75
C ALA A 159 16.55 -8.96 0.55
N LEU A 160 17.54 -9.71 1.04
CA LEU A 160 17.44 -10.43 2.31
C LEU A 160 17.34 -9.47 3.50
N GLY A 161 18.08 -8.37 3.50
CA GLY A 161 17.97 -7.32 4.50
C GLY A 161 16.59 -6.69 4.52
N GLY A 162 15.99 -6.44 3.35
CA GLY A 162 14.61 -5.97 3.20
C GLY A 162 13.59 -6.96 3.76
N VAL A 163 13.73 -8.25 3.45
CA VAL A 163 12.89 -9.32 4.03
C VAL A 163 13.05 -9.39 5.54
N ALA A 164 14.27 -9.36 6.06
CA ALA A 164 14.53 -9.38 7.50
C ALA A 164 13.88 -8.16 8.21
N ALA A 165 13.98 -6.96 7.61
CA ALA A 165 13.33 -5.77 8.13
C ALA A 165 11.81 -5.90 8.13
N MET A 166 11.20 -6.45 7.05
CA MET A 166 9.76 -6.70 7.00
C MET A 166 9.29 -7.71 8.04
N VAL A 167 10.04 -8.80 8.23
CA VAL A 167 9.74 -9.81 9.28
C VAL A 167 9.82 -9.16 10.66
N ALA A 168 10.85 -8.36 10.93
CA ALA A 168 11.02 -7.67 12.21
C ALA A 168 9.87 -6.65 12.44
N LEU A 169 9.50 -5.86 11.45
CA LEU A 169 8.38 -4.92 11.53
C LEU A 169 7.04 -5.64 11.75
N MET A 170 6.80 -6.74 11.03
CA MET A 170 5.60 -7.53 11.21
C MET A 170 5.54 -8.15 12.61
N ALA A 171 6.65 -8.73 13.10
CA ALA A 171 6.74 -9.28 14.44
C ALA A 171 6.47 -8.18 15.49
N LEU A 172 7.15 -7.03 15.36
CA LEU A 172 6.93 -5.88 16.23
C LEU A 172 5.46 -5.45 16.22
N PHE A 173 4.83 -5.31 15.05
CA PHE A 173 3.44 -4.93 14.92
C PHE A 173 2.50 -5.92 15.61
N VAL A 174 2.67 -7.24 15.36
CA VAL A 174 1.82 -8.28 15.96
C VAL A 174 1.97 -8.34 17.48
N PHE A 175 3.20 -8.31 17.98
CA PHE A 175 3.46 -8.40 19.43
C PHE A 175 3.15 -7.08 20.16
N ALA A 176 3.27 -5.93 19.51
CA ALA A 176 2.99 -4.63 20.10
C ALA A 176 1.50 -4.27 20.16
N GLN A 177 0.62 -4.91 19.42
CA GLN A 177 -0.83 -4.58 19.37
C GLN A 177 -1.45 -4.44 20.77
N LYS A 178 -1.38 -5.50 21.57
CA LYS A 178 -1.98 -5.51 22.92
C LYS A 178 -1.28 -4.58 23.91
N PRO A 179 0.06 -4.56 24.01
CA PRO A 179 0.78 -3.59 24.87
C PRO A 179 0.52 -2.13 24.50
N VAL A 180 0.52 -1.81 23.20
CA VAL A 180 0.28 -0.42 22.73
C VAL A 180 -1.14 0.01 23.06
N LEU A 181 -2.15 -0.83 22.85
CA LEU A 181 -3.52 -0.54 23.26
C LEU A 181 -3.63 -0.34 24.77
N ALA A 182 -2.93 -1.16 25.58
CA ALA A 182 -2.88 -0.98 27.03
C ALA A 182 -2.28 0.36 27.44
N LEU A 183 -1.15 0.72 26.82
CA LEU A 183 -0.47 1.97 27.07
C LEU A 183 -1.33 3.16 26.63
N ALA A 184 -1.94 3.08 25.43
CA ALA A 184 -2.85 4.11 24.94
C ALA A 184 -4.04 4.34 25.86
N GLY A 185 -4.64 3.26 26.41
CA GLY A 185 -5.69 3.36 27.41
C GLY A 185 -5.24 4.06 28.70
N LYS A 186 -4.07 3.67 29.23
CA LYS A 186 -3.50 4.28 30.45
C LYS A 186 -3.13 5.75 30.28
N LEU A 187 -2.50 6.10 29.15
CA LEU A 187 -2.14 7.49 28.85
C LEU A 187 -3.38 8.33 28.54
N GLY A 188 -4.31 7.77 27.78
CA GLY A 188 -5.56 8.42 27.42
C GLY A 188 -6.43 8.69 28.64
N ALA A 189 -6.42 7.82 29.67
CA ALA A 189 -7.17 8.01 30.90
C ALA A 189 -6.82 9.33 31.66
N ARG A 190 -5.62 9.85 31.42
CA ARG A 190 -5.18 11.13 32.01
C ARG A 190 -5.71 12.36 31.26
N ILE A 191 -6.17 12.18 30.01
CA ILE A 191 -6.50 13.29 29.10
C ILE A 191 -7.96 13.21 28.65
N LEU A 192 -8.50 11.99 28.42
CA LEU A 192 -9.81 11.75 27.84
C LEU A 192 -10.59 10.72 28.66
N PRO A 193 -11.69 11.11 29.32
CA PRO A 193 -12.59 10.17 30.01
C PRO A 193 -13.11 9.12 28.98
N GLY A 194 -13.10 7.84 29.38
CA GLY A 194 -13.59 6.75 28.53
C GLY A 194 -12.54 6.08 27.62
N SER A 195 -11.30 6.56 27.55
CA SER A 195 -10.25 5.97 26.71
C SER A 195 -9.90 4.53 27.11
N VAL A 196 -9.97 4.18 28.40
CA VAL A 196 -9.75 2.80 28.88
C VAL A 196 -10.85 1.88 28.35
N ALA A 197 -12.12 2.27 28.51
CA ALA A 197 -13.26 1.48 28.00
C ALA A 197 -13.17 1.27 26.48
N MET A 198 -12.74 2.29 25.72
CA MET A 198 -12.55 2.18 24.27
C MET A 198 -11.44 1.18 23.93
N THR A 199 -10.30 1.24 24.60
CA THR A 199 -9.19 0.32 24.31
C THR A 199 -9.50 -1.12 24.72
N ASP A 200 -10.25 -1.30 25.81
CA ASP A 200 -10.71 -2.62 26.23
C ASP A 200 -11.73 -3.19 25.23
N ALA A 201 -12.66 -2.37 24.73
CA ALA A 201 -13.60 -2.78 23.70
C ALA A 201 -12.87 -3.15 22.37
N ILE A 202 -11.83 -2.40 21.98
CA ILE A 202 -11.00 -2.76 20.79
C ILE A 202 -10.31 -4.11 21.01
N ARG A 203 -9.77 -4.37 22.21
CA ARG A 203 -9.13 -5.65 22.55
C ARG A 203 -10.10 -6.81 22.48
N GLU A 204 -11.30 -6.64 23.02
CA GLU A 204 -12.35 -7.64 22.96
C GLU A 204 -12.70 -7.99 21.51
N GLN A 205 -12.87 -6.98 20.63
CA GLN A 205 -13.12 -7.20 19.21
C GLN A 205 -11.94 -7.89 18.53
N LEU A 206 -10.69 -7.54 18.84
CA LEU A 206 -9.50 -8.24 18.32
C LEU A 206 -9.47 -9.71 18.75
N ASP A 207 -9.78 -10.00 20.01
CA ASP A 207 -9.82 -11.38 20.49
C ASP A 207 -10.92 -12.18 19.79
N LEU A 208 -12.09 -11.58 19.49
CA LEU A 208 -13.14 -12.21 18.68
C LEU A 208 -12.64 -12.52 17.27
N ILE A 209 -11.95 -11.58 16.61
CA ILE A 209 -11.40 -11.78 15.26
C ILE A 209 -10.42 -12.97 15.25
N TYR A 210 -9.46 -13.00 16.17
CA TYR A 210 -8.42 -14.03 16.17
C TYR A 210 -8.94 -15.42 16.64
N ARG A 211 -10.11 -15.50 17.26
CA ARG A 211 -10.80 -16.76 17.55
C ARG A 211 -11.48 -17.37 16.32
N GLU A 212 -11.63 -16.60 15.23
CA GLU A 212 -12.22 -17.06 13.97
C GLU A 212 -11.16 -17.19 12.85
N PRO A 213 -10.28 -18.22 12.87
CA PRO A 213 -9.15 -18.33 11.94
C PRO A 213 -9.59 -18.33 10.47
N LYS A 214 -10.78 -18.85 10.15
CA LYS A 214 -11.31 -18.82 8.78
C LYS A 214 -11.45 -17.41 8.23
N ARG A 215 -11.88 -16.45 9.05
CA ARG A 215 -12.00 -15.03 8.66
C ARG A 215 -10.62 -14.39 8.44
N VAL A 216 -9.67 -14.68 9.33
CA VAL A 216 -8.28 -14.18 9.21
C VAL A 216 -7.62 -14.77 7.96
N ILE A 217 -7.80 -16.07 7.69
CA ILE A 217 -7.29 -16.70 6.47
C ILE A 217 -7.95 -16.10 5.22
N ALA A 218 -9.26 -15.85 5.23
CA ALA A 218 -9.95 -15.22 4.11
C ALA A 218 -9.39 -13.83 3.82
N ALA A 219 -9.19 -12.99 4.85
CA ALA A 219 -8.59 -11.67 4.70
C ALA A 219 -7.16 -11.75 4.16
N PHE A 220 -6.35 -12.68 4.66
CA PHE A 220 -5.00 -12.94 4.15
C PHE A 220 -5.03 -13.32 2.66
N LEU A 221 -5.93 -14.22 2.25
CA LEU A 221 -6.05 -14.65 0.86
C LEU A 221 -6.52 -13.52 -0.06
N PHE A 222 -7.48 -12.70 0.38
CA PHE A 222 -7.90 -11.52 -0.38
C PHE A 222 -6.77 -10.50 -0.50
N ASN A 223 -6.01 -10.24 0.56
CA ASN A 223 -4.84 -9.36 0.52
C ASN A 223 -3.76 -9.92 -0.41
N LEU A 224 -3.47 -11.22 -0.36
CA LEU A 224 -2.51 -11.87 -1.27
C LEU A 224 -2.98 -11.80 -2.73
N ALA A 225 -4.26 -12.05 -3.00
CA ALA A 225 -4.85 -11.90 -4.31
C ALA A 225 -4.76 -10.45 -4.81
N ALA A 226 -4.94 -9.45 -3.92
CA ALA A 226 -4.79 -8.04 -4.26
C ALA A 226 -3.34 -7.69 -4.66
N TRP A 227 -2.32 -8.22 -3.96
CA TRP A 227 -0.92 -8.06 -4.32
C TRP A 227 -0.59 -8.66 -5.69
N LEU A 228 -1.04 -9.89 -5.94
CA LEU A 228 -0.88 -10.58 -7.23
C LEU A 228 -1.62 -9.83 -8.35
N ALA A 229 -2.85 -9.40 -8.09
CA ALA A 229 -3.65 -8.63 -9.04
C ALA A 229 -3.03 -7.24 -9.33
N SER A 230 -2.44 -6.57 -8.32
CA SER A 230 -1.73 -5.30 -8.53
C SER A 230 -0.54 -5.47 -9.48
N ALA A 231 0.24 -6.54 -9.31
CA ALA A 231 1.35 -6.85 -10.21
C ALA A 231 0.85 -7.26 -11.62
N ALA A 232 -0.26 -8.01 -11.70
CA ALA A 232 -0.90 -8.32 -12.98
C ALA A 232 -1.40 -7.04 -13.69
N GLY A 233 -1.87 -6.04 -12.94
CA GLY A 233 -2.22 -4.73 -13.50
C GLY A 233 -1.02 -4.02 -14.13
N ALA A 234 0.15 -4.06 -13.50
CA ALA A 234 1.39 -3.54 -14.09
C ALA A 234 1.77 -4.31 -15.37
N TRP A 235 1.59 -5.63 -15.38
CA TRP A 235 1.80 -6.44 -16.58
C TRP A 235 0.82 -6.08 -17.70
N ILE A 236 -0.46 -5.87 -17.40
CA ILE A 236 -1.47 -5.40 -18.37
C ILE A 236 -1.02 -4.06 -18.97
N ALA A 237 -0.59 -3.10 -18.15
CA ALA A 237 -0.09 -1.82 -18.63
C ALA A 237 1.08 -1.99 -19.60
N LEU A 238 2.07 -2.84 -19.27
CA LEU A 238 3.19 -3.17 -20.16
C LEU A 238 2.73 -3.78 -21.49
N ARG A 239 1.72 -4.65 -21.47
CA ARG A 239 1.15 -5.22 -22.71
C ARG A 239 0.55 -4.16 -23.62
N PHE A 240 -0.19 -3.19 -23.05
CA PHE A 240 -0.69 -2.05 -23.82
C PHE A 240 0.44 -1.13 -24.34
N MET A 241 1.57 -1.08 -23.64
CA MET A 241 2.78 -0.38 -24.11
C MET A 241 3.55 -1.18 -25.18
N GLY A 242 3.09 -2.36 -25.59
CA GLY A 242 3.76 -3.21 -26.56
C GLY A 242 4.99 -3.96 -26.02
N VAL A 243 5.14 -4.03 -24.68
CA VAL A 243 6.30 -4.65 -24.03
C VAL A 243 6.03 -6.12 -23.71
N GLY A 244 6.92 -6.99 -24.19
CA GLY A 244 6.79 -8.44 -24.10
C GLY A 244 7.24 -9.07 -22.78
N THR A 245 7.51 -8.31 -21.72
CA THR A 245 7.97 -8.82 -20.42
C THR A 245 7.02 -9.91 -19.89
N PRO A 246 7.51 -11.09 -19.49
CA PRO A 246 6.67 -12.17 -18.98
C PRO A 246 6.10 -11.83 -17.60
N LEU A 247 4.94 -12.40 -17.26
CA LEU A 247 4.23 -12.10 -16.01
C LEU A 247 5.09 -12.38 -14.77
N TRP A 248 5.84 -13.49 -14.75
CA TRP A 248 6.70 -13.83 -13.61
C TRP A 248 7.76 -12.76 -13.33
N ALA A 249 8.32 -12.14 -14.38
CA ALA A 249 9.31 -11.08 -14.23
C ALA A 249 8.68 -9.80 -13.64
N VAL A 250 7.45 -9.47 -14.06
CA VAL A 250 6.72 -8.34 -13.49
C VAL A 250 6.35 -8.59 -12.03
N LEU A 251 5.90 -9.82 -11.69
CA LEU A 251 5.65 -10.21 -10.30
C LEU A 251 6.90 -10.04 -9.43
N MET A 252 8.06 -10.48 -9.92
CA MET A 252 9.34 -10.31 -9.22
C MET A 252 9.68 -8.82 -9.02
N ILE A 253 9.61 -8.01 -10.08
CA ILE A 253 9.88 -6.56 -10.01
C ILE A 253 8.96 -5.90 -8.98
N GLU A 254 7.66 -6.14 -9.07
CA GLU A 254 6.68 -5.55 -8.17
C GLU A 254 6.95 -5.95 -6.70
N ALA A 255 7.26 -7.23 -6.44
CA ALA A 255 7.57 -7.70 -5.10
C ALA A 255 8.81 -6.99 -4.50
N LEU A 256 9.87 -6.80 -5.30
CA LEU A 256 11.08 -6.10 -4.86
C LEU A 256 10.82 -4.61 -4.64
N ILE A 257 10.05 -3.97 -5.53
CA ILE A 257 9.69 -2.55 -5.40
C ILE A 257 8.84 -2.32 -4.15
N PHE A 258 7.87 -3.18 -3.85
CA PHE A 258 7.09 -3.08 -2.63
C PHE A 258 7.95 -3.21 -1.37
N THR A 259 8.95 -4.10 -1.40
CA THR A 259 9.93 -4.21 -0.31
C THR A 259 10.68 -2.89 -0.08
N LEU A 260 11.19 -2.28 -1.16
CA LEU A 260 11.90 -1.00 -1.09
C LEU A 260 11.00 0.15 -0.63
N ARG A 261 9.75 0.19 -1.10
CA ARG A 261 8.75 1.18 -0.63
C ARG A 261 8.45 1.03 0.86
N SER A 262 8.39 -0.19 1.37
CA SER A 262 8.15 -0.45 2.80
C SER A 262 9.30 0.03 3.68
N VAL A 263 10.54 -0.06 3.21
CA VAL A 263 11.71 0.51 3.90
C VAL A 263 11.72 2.04 3.81
N ALA A 264 11.24 2.59 2.68
CA ALA A 264 11.17 4.03 2.45
C ALA A 264 9.90 4.69 3.04
N PHE A 265 9.31 4.12 4.07
CA PHE A 265 8.03 4.57 4.65
C PHE A 265 8.01 6.04 5.11
N ALA A 266 9.18 6.61 5.43
CA ALA A 266 9.33 8.01 5.82
C ALA A 266 9.22 8.99 4.64
N ILE A 267 9.37 8.51 3.40
CA ILE A 267 9.28 9.33 2.19
C ILE A 267 7.83 9.29 1.69
N PRO A 268 7.13 10.44 1.63
CA PRO A 268 5.74 10.48 1.18
C PRO A 268 5.57 9.83 -0.19
N GLY A 269 4.68 8.84 -0.30
CA GLY A 269 4.44 8.07 -1.52
C GLY A 269 5.68 7.35 -2.08
N ALA A 270 6.78 7.21 -1.30
CA ALA A 270 8.08 6.70 -1.76
C ALA A 270 8.58 7.37 -3.05
N ILE A 271 8.32 8.69 -3.21
CA ILE A 271 8.71 9.48 -4.38
C ILE A 271 10.24 9.38 -4.57
N GLY A 272 10.69 9.15 -5.79
CA GLY A 272 12.08 8.95 -6.16
C GLY A 272 12.57 7.51 -5.91
N VAL A 273 12.22 6.90 -4.79
CA VAL A 273 12.65 5.53 -4.46
C VAL A 273 12.00 4.51 -5.42
N GLN A 274 10.70 4.64 -5.67
CA GLN A 274 9.99 3.78 -6.62
C GLN A 274 10.56 3.93 -8.03
N GLU A 275 10.74 5.14 -8.51
CA GLU A 275 11.27 5.46 -9.84
C GLU A 275 12.68 4.88 -10.02
N ALA A 276 13.58 5.11 -9.07
CA ALA A 276 14.92 4.58 -9.08
C ALA A 276 14.92 3.04 -9.04
N ALA A 277 14.06 2.43 -8.22
CA ALA A 277 13.93 0.98 -8.13
C ALA A 277 13.52 0.35 -9.46
N TYR A 278 12.54 0.92 -10.17
CA TYR A 278 12.13 0.43 -11.49
C TYR A 278 13.28 0.52 -12.50
N VAL A 279 14.01 1.63 -12.54
CA VAL A 279 15.15 1.83 -13.45
C VAL A 279 16.31 0.85 -13.15
N LEU A 280 16.54 0.54 -11.86
CA LEU A 280 17.60 -0.38 -11.45
C LEU A 280 17.23 -1.86 -11.66
N ILE A 281 15.99 -2.24 -11.37
CA ILE A 281 15.56 -3.65 -11.39
C ILE A 281 15.06 -4.08 -12.78
N GLY A 282 14.41 -3.18 -13.52
CA GLY A 282 13.84 -3.48 -14.84
C GLY A 282 14.84 -4.12 -15.82
N PRO A 283 16.07 -3.59 -15.97
CA PRO A 283 17.08 -4.17 -16.87
C PRO A 283 17.47 -5.62 -16.56
N LEU A 284 17.32 -6.09 -15.31
CA LEU A 284 17.61 -7.47 -14.93
C LEU A 284 16.72 -8.50 -15.66
N VAL A 285 15.57 -8.06 -16.15
CA VAL A 285 14.64 -8.89 -16.94
C VAL A 285 14.47 -8.39 -18.37
N GLY A 286 15.43 -7.60 -18.86
CA GLY A 286 15.44 -7.09 -20.23
C GLY A 286 14.47 -5.94 -20.49
N MET A 287 13.92 -5.29 -19.44
CA MET A 287 13.07 -4.10 -19.60
C MET A 287 13.95 -2.86 -19.73
N PRO A 288 13.83 -2.07 -20.82
CA PRO A 288 14.58 -0.82 -20.95
C PRO A 288 14.32 0.16 -19.80
N PRO A 289 15.32 0.91 -19.32
CA PRO A 289 15.15 1.88 -18.22
C PRO A 289 14.04 2.90 -18.47
N ALA A 290 13.87 3.38 -19.71
CA ALA A 290 12.80 4.29 -20.11
C ALA A 290 11.40 3.67 -19.90
N THR A 291 11.23 2.42 -20.30
CA THR A 291 9.97 1.67 -20.12
C THR A 291 9.68 1.42 -18.64
N ALA A 292 10.69 1.03 -17.87
CA ALA A 292 10.57 0.80 -16.45
C ALA A 292 10.15 2.08 -15.70
N LEU A 293 10.78 3.21 -16.02
CA LEU A 293 10.41 4.51 -15.46
C LEU A 293 9.02 4.96 -15.92
N ALA A 294 8.68 4.75 -17.21
CA ALA A 294 7.35 5.06 -17.72
C ALA A 294 6.26 4.27 -16.98
N LEU A 295 6.46 2.97 -16.71
CA LEU A 295 5.55 2.17 -15.91
C LEU A 295 5.38 2.75 -14.50
N SER A 296 6.47 3.15 -13.82
CA SER A 296 6.39 3.79 -12.52
C SER A 296 5.54 5.07 -12.54
N LEU A 297 5.74 5.92 -13.54
CA LEU A 297 4.98 7.16 -13.68
C LEU A 297 3.52 6.92 -14.07
N LEU A 298 3.22 5.89 -14.88
CA LEU A 298 1.85 5.47 -15.18
C LEU A 298 1.12 4.97 -13.93
N LYS A 299 1.80 4.26 -13.04
CA LYS A 299 1.22 3.88 -11.73
C LYS A 299 0.87 5.10 -10.91
N ARG A 300 1.72 6.12 -10.88
CA ARG A 300 1.39 7.39 -10.20
C ARG A 300 0.22 8.12 -10.84
N ALA A 301 0.18 8.16 -12.17
CA ALA A 301 -0.97 8.76 -12.87
C ALA A 301 -2.28 8.04 -12.52
N ARG A 302 -2.26 6.70 -12.50
CA ARG A 302 -3.39 5.89 -12.05
C ARG A 302 -3.80 6.21 -10.61
N ASP A 303 -2.84 6.32 -9.68
CA ASP A 303 -3.10 6.62 -8.27
C ASP A 303 -3.79 7.99 -8.14
N VAL A 304 -3.35 9.00 -8.88
CA VAL A 304 -3.96 10.33 -8.92
C VAL A 304 -5.38 10.28 -9.53
N ILE A 305 -5.57 9.55 -10.64
CA ILE A 305 -6.86 9.40 -11.31
C ILE A 305 -7.90 8.77 -10.38
N ILE A 306 -7.50 7.83 -9.53
CA ILE A 306 -8.39 7.18 -8.56
C ILE A 306 -8.58 8.06 -7.32
N ALA A 307 -7.48 8.57 -6.78
CA ALA A 307 -7.49 9.20 -5.46
C ALA A 307 -8.15 10.58 -5.46
N VAL A 308 -7.96 11.40 -6.51
CA VAL A 308 -8.55 12.75 -6.54
C VAL A 308 -10.08 12.70 -6.53
N PRO A 309 -10.78 11.94 -7.41
CA PRO A 309 -12.22 11.82 -7.34
C PRO A 309 -12.72 11.20 -6.03
N ALA A 310 -11.99 10.19 -5.50
CA ALA A 310 -12.37 9.53 -4.26
C ALA A 310 -12.33 10.49 -3.05
N LEU A 311 -11.26 11.29 -2.92
CA LEU A 311 -11.13 12.25 -1.84
C LEU A 311 -12.13 13.42 -1.99
N LEU A 312 -12.38 13.91 -3.19
CA LEU A 312 -13.40 14.93 -3.43
C LEU A 312 -14.79 14.44 -3.04
N ALA A 313 -15.15 13.22 -3.46
CA ALA A 313 -16.43 12.61 -3.08
C ALA A 313 -16.53 12.40 -1.57
N TRP A 314 -15.45 11.97 -0.93
CA TRP A 314 -15.39 11.83 0.52
C TRP A 314 -15.56 13.16 1.24
N GLN A 315 -14.88 14.24 0.80
CA GLN A 315 -15.00 15.58 1.40
C GLN A 315 -16.41 16.14 1.28
N VAL A 316 -17.07 15.96 0.13
CA VAL A 316 -18.46 16.37 -0.06
C VAL A 316 -19.40 15.62 0.91
N GLY A 317 -19.16 14.31 1.08
CA GLY A 317 -19.90 13.49 2.05
C GLY A 317 -19.71 13.97 3.49
N GLU A 318 -18.48 14.29 3.90
CA GLU A 318 -18.18 14.83 5.23
C GLU A 318 -18.80 16.22 5.46
N ALA A 319 -18.69 17.13 4.48
CA ALA A 319 -19.25 18.47 4.58
C ALA A 319 -20.78 18.44 4.80
N ARG A 320 -21.50 17.58 4.09
CA ARG A 320 -22.95 17.41 4.25
C ARG A 320 -23.35 16.93 5.65
N ARG A 321 -22.49 16.13 6.33
CA ARG A 321 -22.75 15.64 7.69
C ARG A 321 -22.52 16.69 8.76
N VAL A 322 -21.60 17.62 8.52
CA VAL A 322 -21.32 18.72 9.48
C VAL A 322 -22.44 19.76 9.44
N VAL A 323 -23.16 19.86 8.31
CA VAL A 323 -24.24 20.85 8.11
C VAL A 323 -25.61 20.27 8.47
N ALA A 324 -25.78 18.93 8.49
CA ALA A 324 -27.00 18.24 8.92
C ALA A 324 -27.02 17.96 10.42
#